data_52c931ad4ff1291ec8b63912493807e8
#
_entry.id   52c931ad4ff1291ec8b63912493807e8
#
_cell.length_a   1.000
_cell.length_b   1.000
_cell.length_c   1.000
_cell.angle_alpha   90.00
_cell.angle_beta   90.00
_cell.angle_gamma   90.00
#
_symmetry.space_group_name_H-M   'P 1'
#
loop_
_entity.id
_entity.type
_entity.pdbx_description
1 polymer ?
#
loop_
_entity_poly.entity_id
_entity_poly.type
_entity_poly.pdbx_seq_one_letter_code
_entity_poly.pdbx_strand_id
1 'polypeptide(L)'
;MIRTSVLAIALALSSVGFAQDTPAGDVPSKETKADAAKPNPDQVKASVEEDAQPVKRSISLHGRTLAYTATPGHLTIRNDKGEPTASMFYVAYTVPSAKPRPVTFLFNGGPGSSTMWLHMGSFGPMKVDASIPETIPGPPFRYGPNPDTLLDITDLVFIDAPTTGLSRPLGKAEPKDFFGVDKDLDAFTRTIQRYLSKYQRWNSPKFIIGESYGTTRAAGLSDMLLDQGVQLNGIAFVSTVFNFADFQGDQALINFLPTYAADAWYHDKIANKPPLEQVLQQARDFASGPYTLALQKGNRLGDSEAQSVAQQMSQLTGLSPDYILRSHLRVDPDHFRRELLRDRHQIIGRIDSRYVGTEPNNVGEGTSYDPQGSAITGAFVGALNDYLFRDLGYQTPLVYRPNNYGGIYGGEGGWDFTHKSPDGKQQIADTSVDLANAIRQNPRMKVLSVNGYYDLATPFGGAEYEFQHLALEPQLQANIRYTYYPAGHMMYTDPVSARQLKADMVQFYDSAL
;
A
#
# COMPACT_ATOMS: atom_id res chain seq x y z
N MET A 1 31.01 -14.55 -18.15
CA MET A 1 30.59 -14.03 -16.81
C MET A 1 29.82 -12.75 -17.06
N ILE A 2 28.52 -12.88 -17.18
CA ILE A 2 27.59 -11.76 -17.40
C ILE A 2 27.12 -11.36 -16.01
N ARG A 3 27.50 -10.17 -15.57
CA ARG A 3 26.96 -9.58 -14.33
C ARG A 3 25.55 -9.08 -14.62
N THR A 4 24.58 -9.81 -14.15
CA THR A 4 23.17 -9.39 -14.11
C THR A 4 23.01 -8.33 -13.02
N SER A 5 22.92 -7.08 -13.41
CA SER A 5 22.49 -5.99 -12.51
C SER A 5 20.98 -6.15 -12.30
N VAL A 6 20.60 -6.68 -11.16
CA VAL A 6 19.20 -6.67 -10.70
C VAL A 6 18.87 -5.23 -10.31
N LEU A 7 18.13 -4.55 -11.17
CA LEU A 7 17.62 -3.21 -10.90
C LEU A 7 16.50 -3.35 -9.85
N ALA A 8 16.79 -2.98 -8.61
CA ALA A 8 15.80 -2.92 -7.56
C ALA A 8 14.78 -1.83 -7.90
N ILE A 9 13.54 -2.22 -8.19
CA ILE A 9 12.42 -1.28 -8.28
C ILE A 9 12.12 -0.81 -6.87
N ALA A 10 12.82 0.25 -6.46
CA ALA A 10 12.47 0.96 -5.23
C ALA A 10 11.15 1.68 -5.46
N LEU A 11 10.12 1.28 -4.74
CA LEU A 11 8.91 2.09 -4.48
C LEU A 11 9.34 3.29 -3.60
N ALA A 12 10.30 4.08 -4.08
CA ALA A 12 10.89 5.16 -3.32
C ALA A 12 9.95 6.36 -3.30
N LEU A 13 9.45 6.65 -2.12
CA LEU A 13 9.16 8.03 -1.73
C LEU A 13 10.52 8.70 -1.54
N SER A 14 10.95 9.52 -2.51
CA SER A 14 12.21 10.25 -2.45
C SER A 14 12.19 11.21 -1.27
N SER A 15 12.98 10.89 -0.23
CA SER A 15 13.38 11.84 0.80
C SER A 15 14.58 12.64 0.27
N VAL A 16 14.41 13.93 0.10
CA VAL A 16 15.47 14.87 -0.30
C VAL A 16 16.50 14.97 0.83
N GLY A 17 17.68 14.40 0.63
CA GLY A 17 18.87 14.72 1.40
C GLY A 17 19.63 15.83 0.69
N PHE A 18 19.76 17.00 1.33
CA PHE A 18 20.66 18.05 0.86
C PHE A 18 22.11 17.60 1.05
N ALA A 19 22.82 17.33 -0.04
CA ALA A 19 24.28 17.31 -0.05
C ALA A 19 24.77 18.71 -0.44
N GLN A 20 25.47 19.39 0.47
CA GLN A 20 26.24 20.57 0.15
C GLN A 20 27.64 20.13 -0.30
N ASP A 21 27.97 20.39 -1.55
CA ASP A 21 29.35 20.32 -2.06
C ASP A 21 30.17 21.49 -1.51
N THR A 22 31.23 21.17 -0.77
CA THR A 22 32.34 22.10 -0.50
C THR A 22 33.65 21.49 -1.01
N PRO A 23 34.55 22.29 -1.62
CA PRO A 23 35.73 21.76 -2.28
C PRO A 23 36.81 21.32 -1.28
N ALA A 24 37.50 20.25 -1.66
CA ALA A 24 38.59 19.63 -0.92
C ALA A 24 39.79 20.57 -0.74
N GLY A 25 40.20 20.76 0.53
CA GLY A 25 41.48 21.27 0.93
C GLY A 25 42.17 20.22 1.79
N ASP A 26 43.35 19.78 1.37
CA ASP A 26 44.23 18.85 2.09
C ASP A 26 44.63 19.36 3.47
N VAL A 27 44.33 18.55 4.53
CA VAL A 27 44.95 18.70 5.84
C VAL A 27 45.25 17.30 6.41
N PRO A 28 46.47 17.11 7.02
CA PRO A 28 46.97 15.77 7.37
C PRO A 28 46.26 15.15 8.57
N SER A 29 46.03 13.85 8.46
CA SER A 29 45.43 12.98 9.46
C SER A 29 46.18 12.95 10.78
N LYS A 30 45.54 13.37 11.87
CA LYS A 30 45.85 12.97 13.23
C LYS A 30 44.88 11.85 13.64
N GLU A 31 45.43 10.70 13.99
CA GLU A 31 44.69 9.64 14.66
C GLU A 31 44.05 10.17 15.95
N THR A 32 42.77 10.34 15.94
CA THR A 32 41.95 10.57 17.15
C THR A 32 41.35 9.24 17.59
N LYS A 33 41.66 8.83 18.82
CA LYS A 33 41.00 7.73 19.53
C LYS A 33 39.49 7.90 19.41
N ALA A 34 38.82 6.79 18.99
CA ALA A 34 37.38 6.74 18.92
C ALA A 34 36.78 7.02 20.32
N ASP A 35 36.22 8.20 20.49
CA ASP A 35 35.29 8.47 21.59
C ASP A 35 34.09 7.54 21.44
N ALA A 36 33.75 6.85 22.52
CA ALA A 36 32.57 6.01 22.59
C ALA A 36 31.35 6.84 22.15
N ALA A 37 30.77 6.50 21.02
CA ALA A 37 29.60 7.18 20.47
C ALA A 37 28.51 7.24 21.55
N LYS A 38 28.02 8.46 21.84
CA LYS A 38 26.84 8.63 22.71
C LYS A 38 25.71 7.79 22.12
N PRO A 39 24.97 7.02 22.93
CA PRO A 39 23.88 6.21 22.42
C PRO A 39 22.90 7.10 21.65
N ASN A 40 22.64 6.74 20.40
CA ASN A 40 21.62 7.40 19.58
C ASN A 40 20.28 7.28 20.33
N PRO A 41 19.54 8.37 20.57
CA PRO A 41 18.23 8.30 21.22
C PRO A 41 17.23 7.40 20.49
N ASP A 42 17.46 7.06 19.20
CA ASP A 42 16.71 6.04 18.46
C ASP A 42 17.03 4.59 18.88
N GLN A 43 17.97 4.34 19.79
CA GLN A 43 18.35 3.01 20.27
C GLN A 43 17.64 2.58 21.57
N VAL A 44 16.48 3.15 21.87
CA VAL A 44 15.63 2.59 22.93
C VAL A 44 15.23 1.17 22.55
N LYS A 45 15.71 0.19 23.32
CA LYS A 45 15.35 -1.22 23.12
C LYS A 45 13.89 -1.42 23.49
N ALA A 46 13.13 -2.07 22.59
CA ALA A 46 11.78 -2.51 22.91
C ALA A 46 11.79 -3.58 24.02
N SER A 47 10.73 -3.61 24.82
CA SER A 47 10.54 -4.64 25.84
C SER A 47 10.15 -5.97 25.20
N VAL A 48 10.62 -7.06 25.80
CA VAL A 48 10.13 -8.42 25.51
C VAL A 48 8.77 -8.68 26.18
N GLU A 49 8.44 -7.88 27.20
CA GLU A 49 7.15 -7.98 27.89
C GLU A 49 6.06 -7.37 27.00
N GLU A 50 4.98 -8.13 26.83
CA GLU A 50 3.81 -7.67 26.11
C GLU A 50 3.04 -6.68 26.97
N ASP A 51 2.76 -5.52 26.44
CA ASP A 51 1.88 -4.54 27.07
C ASP A 51 0.52 -4.47 26.35
N ALA A 52 -0.45 -3.95 27.05
CA ALA A 52 -1.74 -3.57 26.51
C ALA A 52 -2.34 -2.50 27.42
N GLN A 53 -2.66 -1.34 26.88
CA GLN A 53 -3.20 -0.21 27.65
C GLN A 53 -4.65 0.11 27.19
N PRO A 54 -5.66 -0.67 27.62
CA PRO A 54 -7.02 -0.51 27.15
C PRO A 54 -7.68 0.76 27.69
N VAL A 55 -8.32 1.50 26.79
CA VAL A 55 -9.04 2.76 27.09
C VAL A 55 -10.46 2.64 26.57
N LYS A 56 -11.46 2.84 27.47
CA LYS A 56 -12.88 2.86 27.08
C LYS A 56 -13.21 4.16 26.34
N ARG A 57 -13.92 4.04 25.25
CA ARG A 57 -14.35 5.13 24.38
C ARG A 57 -15.76 4.89 23.85
N SER A 58 -16.32 5.89 23.20
CA SER A 58 -17.57 5.76 22.47
C SER A 58 -17.53 6.64 21.21
N ILE A 59 -18.30 6.24 20.20
CA ILE A 59 -18.50 6.99 18.98
C ILE A 59 -20.01 7.02 18.66
N SER A 60 -20.48 8.14 18.11
CA SER A 60 -21.85 8.24 17.61
C SER A 60 -21.87 7.85 16.12
N LEU A 61 -22.60 6.78 15.80
CA LEU A 61 -22.78 6.29 14.44
C LEU A 61 -24.28 6.18 14.14
N HIS A 62 -24.72 6.86 13.09
CA HIS A 62 -26.12 6.84 12.63
C HIS A 62 -27.14 7.11 13.78
N GLY A 63 -26.82 8.07 14.64
CA GLY A 63 -27.67 8.45 15.78
C GLY A 63 -27.63 7.48 16.98
N ARG A 64 -26.76 6.48 16.96
CA ARG A 64 -26.57 5.53 18.08
C ARG A 64 -25.15 5.66 18.65
N THR A 65 -25.05 5.56 19.96
CA THR A 65 -23.74 5.53 20.64
C THR A 65 -23.20 4.09 20.66
N LEU A 66 -22.06 3.88 20.05
CA LEU A 66 -21.31 2.63 20.08
C LEU A 66 -20.17 2.75 21.10
N ALA A 67 -20.28 2.04 22.22
CA ALA A 67 -19.21 1.93 23.20
C ALA A 67 -18.16 0.90 22.71
N TYR A 68 -16.87 1.24 22.85
CA TYR A 68 -15.78 0.35 22.46
C TYR A 68 -14.57 0.51 23.38
N THR A 69 -13.63 -0.42 23.26
CA THR A 69 -12.32 -0.32 23.92
C THR A 69 -11.25 -0.17 22.85
N ALA A 70 -10.44 0.88 22.96
CA ALA A 70 -9.20 1.05 22.19
C ALA A 70 -8.04 0.48 23.02
N THR A 71 -7.25 -0.42 22.42
CA THR A 71 -6.14 -1.09 23.10
C THR A 71 -4.88 -0.98 22.26
N PRO A 72 -4.09 0.09 22.42
CA PRO A 72 -2.71 0.10 21.94
C PRO A 72 -1.86 -0.85 22.79
N GLY A 73 -0.89 -1.53 22.16
CA GLY A 73 -0.01 -2.46 22.86
C GLY A 73 0.93 -3.21 21.95
N HIS A 74 1.75 -4.08 22.53
CA HIS A 74 2.70 -4.91 21.81
C HIS A 74 2.43 -6.41 22.01
N LEU A 75 2.73 -7.17 20.96
CA LEU A 75 2.82 -8.63 20.99
C LEU A 75 4.26 -9.05 20.72
N THR A 76 4.77 -9.98 21.50
CA THR A 76 6.10 -10.55 21.28
C THR A 76 6.00 -11.79 20.41
N ILE A 77 6.55 -11.71 19.20
CA ILE A 77 6.70 -12.88 18.35
C ILE A 77 8.04 -13.58 18.63
N ARG A 78 8.06 -14.89 18.43
CA ARG A 78 9.20 -15.76 18.73
C ARG A 78 9.48 -16.69 17.56
N ASN A 79 10.76 -17.05 17.38
CA ASN A 79 11.14 -18.09 16.43
C ASN A 79 10.78 -19.50 16.96
N ASP A 80 11.06 -20.54 16.16
CA ASP A 80 10.75 -21.93 16.50
C ASP A 80 11.53 -22.47 17.71
N LYS A 81 12.59 -21.77 18.13
CA LYS A 81 13.36 -22.07 19.35
C LYS A 81 12.79 -21.35 20.59
N GLY A 82 11.71 -20.59 20.43
CA GLY A 82 11.10 -19.79 21.50
C GLY A 82 11.83 -18.49 21.83
N GLU A 83 12.86 -18.12 21.07
CA GLU A 83 13.59 -16.86 21.27
C GLU A 83 12.76 -15.69 20.73
N PRO A 84 12.67 -14.55 21.46
CA PRO A 84 11.95 -13.38 21.00
C PRO A 84 12.66 -12.74 19.78
N THR A 85 11.89 -12.43 18.73
CA THR A 85 12.41 -11.85 17.48
C THR A 85 11.89 -10.45 17.20
N ALA A 86 10.63 -10.15 17.54
CA ALA A 86 10.11 -8.80 17.44
C ALA A 86 9.03 -8.49 18.48
N SER A 87 8.96 -7.22 18.86
CA SER A 87 7.86 -6.58 19.55
C SER A 87 6.99 -5.92 18.50
N MET A 88 5.81 -6.48 18.24
CA MET A 88 4.89 -6.06 17.18
C MET A 88 3.83 -5.15 17.77
N PHE A 89 3.84 -3.88 17.38
CA PHE A 89 2.85 -2.91 17.82
C PHE A 89 1.53 -3.08 17.10
N TYR A 90 0.45 -2.98 17.84
CA TYR A 90 -0.90 -2.96 17.32
C TYR A 90 -1.79 -1.97 18.06
N VAL A 91 -2.87 -1.55 17.41
CA VAL A 91 -4.00 -0.88 18.06
C VAL A 91 -5.26 -1.66 17.74
N ALA A 92 -5.87 -2.23 18.77
CA ALA A 92 -7.13 -2.98 18.63
C ALA A 92 -8.32 -2.14 19.09
N TYR A 93 -9.40 -2.20 18.33
CA TYR A 93 -10.70 -1.63 18.69
C TYR A 93 -11.72 -2.74 18.79
N THR A 94 -12.28 -2.92 19.98
CA THR A 94 -13.22 -4.01 20.27
C THR A 94 -14.54 -3.49 20.84
N VAL A 95 -15.64 -4.08 20.39
CA VAL A 95 -16.98 -3.75 20.88
C VAL A 95 -17.51 -4.90 21.74
N PRO A 96 -17.99 -4.65 22.97
CA PRO A 96 -18.61 -5.66 23.80
C PRO A 96 -19.79 -6.34 23.07
N SER A 97 -19.79 -7.67 23.02
CA SER A 97 -20.84 -8.44 22.35
C SER A 97 -21.04 -9.79 23.05
N ALA A 98 -22.31 -10.22 23.15
CA ALA A 98 -22.68 -11.55 23.63
C ALA A 98 -22.42 -12.66 22.58
N LYS A 99 -22.28 -12.28 21.29
CA LYS A 99 -21.97 -13.21 20.18
C LYS A 99 -20.55 -12.96 19.70
N PRO A 100 -19.84 -14.00 19.19
CA PRO A 100 -18.54 -13.81 18.55
C PRO A 100 -18.65 -12.79 17.41
N ARG A 101 -17.89 -11.70 17.52
CA ARG A 101 -17.80 -10.70 16.45
C ARG A 101 -16.68 -11.11 15.47
N PRO A 102 -16.75 -10.70 14.21
CA PRO A 102 -15.62 -10.79 13.33
C PRO A 102 -14.39 -10.03 13.89
N VAL A 103 -13.20 -10.46 13.53
CA VAL A 103 -11.96 -9.73 13.77
C VAL A 103 -11.27 -9.49 12.44
N THR A 104 -10.86 -8.25 12.21
CA THR A 104 -10.18 -7.81 10.99
C THR A 104 -8.78 -7.32 11.32
N PHE A 105 -7.79 -7.89 10.66
CA PHE A 105 -6.40 -7.45 10.72
C PHE A 105 -6.12 -6.51 9.55
N LEU A 106 -5.59 -5.32 9.85
CA LEU A 106 -5.35 -4.27 8.86
C LEU A 106 -3.88 -3.87 8.87
N PHE A 107 -3.32 -3.68 7.67
CA PHE A 107 -1.94 -3.22 7.51
C PHE A 107 -1.70 -2.54 6.16
N ASN A 108 -0.88 -1.50 6.20
CA ASN A 108 -0.33 -0.87 5.00
C ASN A 108 0.87 -1.67 4.46
N GLY A 109 1.31 -1.29 3.28
CA GLY A 109 2.41 -1.92 2.56
C GLY A 109 3.74 -1.18 2.64
N GLY A 110 4.15 -0.64 1.54
CA GLY A 110 5.44 -0.04 1.27
C GLY A 110 6.24 -0.90 0.29
N PRO A 111 6.96 -1.98 0.68
CA PRO A 111 7.22 -2.45 2.04
C PRO A 111 7.98 -1.44 2.89
N GLY A 112 7.69 -1.45 4.20
CA GLY A 112 8.33 -0.54 5.16
C GLY A 112 7.50 0.68 5.55
N SER A 113 6.18 0.69 5.29
CA SER A 113 5.24 1.67 5.87
C SER A 113 4.60 1.14 7.14
N SER A 114 4.37 2.02 8.11
CA SER A 114 3.48 1.75 9.24
C SER A 114 2.02 1.75 8.79
N THR A 115 1.11 1.28 9.64
CA THR A 115 -0.32 1.18 9.33
C THR A 115 -1.10 2.48 9.59
N MET A 116 -0.40 3.60 9.76
CA MET A 116 -1.03 4.89 10.09
C MET A 116 -2.05 5.36 9.05
N TRP A 117 -1.85 5.03 7.78
CA TRP A 117 -2.71 5.48 6.68
C TRP A 117 -4.09 4.83 6.76
N LEU A 118 -4.15 3.50 6.81
CA LEU A 118 -5.41 2.78 7.04
C LEU A 118 -6.01 3.12 8.40
N HIS A 119 -5.17 3.28 9.43
CA HIS A 119 -5.65 3.51 10.80
C HIS A 119 -6.38 4.86 10.92
N MET A 120 -5.74 5.95 10.50
CA MET A 120 -6.27 7.30 10.65
C MET A 120 -6.99 7.82 9.40
N GLY A 121 -6.92 7.12 8.29
CA GLY A 121 -7.54 7.56 7.04
C GLY A 121 -8.79 6.79 6.67
N SER A 122 -8.92 5.51 7.07
CA SER A 122 -9.96 4.63 6.52
C SER A 122 -10.97 4.15 7.55
N PHE A 123 -10.69 3.06 8.24
CA PHE A 123 -11.70 2.26 8.95
C PHE A 123 -11.66 2.40 10.47
N GLY A 124 -10.64 3.04 11.03
CA GLY A 124 -10.55 3.32 12.47
C GLY A 124 -11.70 4.20 12.98
N PRO A 125 -11.95 4.23 14.30
CA PRO A 125 -13.03 5.04 14.87
C PRO A 125 -12.75 6.55 14.81
N MET A 126 -11.48 6.94 14.62
CA MET A 126 -11.06 8.33 14.44
C MET A 126 -10.42 8.48 13.06
N LYS A 127 -10.64 9.61 12.42
CA LYS A 127 -10.15 9.91 11.07
C LYS A 127 -9.50 11.30 11.02
N VAL A 128 -8.37 11.39 10.32
CA VAL A 128 -7.70 12.65 10.04
C VAL A 128 -8.49 13.46 9.00
N ASP A 129 -8.51 14.78 9.19
CA ASP A 129 -9.08 15.70 8.21
C ASP A 129 -8.01 16.10 7.19
N ALA A 130 -7.92 15.31 6.10
CA ALA A 130 -6.93 15.48 5.03
C ALA A 130 -7.53 15.09 3.68
N SER A 131 -8.70 15.64 3.36
CA SER A 131 -9.61 15.04 2.39
C SER A 131 -9.67 15.68 1.00
N ILE A 132 -8.94 16.78 0.71
CA ILE A 132 -9.14 17.51 -0.54
C ILE A 132 -7.79 17.91 -1.17
N PRO A 133 -7.58 17.63 -2.48
CA PRO A 133 -6.35 18.02 -3.19
C PRO A 133 -6.05 19.53 -3.17
N GLU A 134 -7.08 20.37 -3.07
CA GLU A 134 -6.92 21.82 -3.24
C GLU A 134 -6.59 22.57 -1.95
N THR A 135 -6.88 21.99 -0.78
CA THR A 135 -6.73 22.72 0.49
C THR A 135 -6.26 21.82 1.62
N ILE A 136 -4.96 21.61 1.75
CA ILE A 136 -4.42 20.94 2.91
C ILE A 136 -4.00 22.00 3.91
N PRO A 137 -4.69 22.10 5.05
CA PRO A 137 -4.33 23.07 6.07
C PRO A 137 -2.96 22.71 6.68
N GLY A 138 -2.18 23.75 7.02
CA GLY A 138 -1.02 23.56 7.88
C GLY A 138 -1.44 23.22 9.32
N PRO A 139 -0.48 22.87 10.21
CA PRO A 139 -0.78 22.59 11.61
C PRO A 139 -1.45 23.79 12.32
N PRO A 140 -2.31 23.56 13.32
CA PRO A 140 -2.60 22.27 13.94
C PRO A 140 -3.54 21.39 13.09
N PHE A 141 -3.11 20.15 12.83
CA PHE A 141 -3.92 19.19 12.08
C PHE A 141 -5.10 18.70 12.90
N ARG A 142 -6.22 18.43 12.23
CA ARG A 142 -7.45 18.00 12.89
C ARG A 142 -7.73 16.52 12.59
N TYR A 143 -8.31 15.87 13.57
CA TYR A 143 -8.92 14.55 13.43
C TYR A 143 -10.19 14.50 14.28
N GLY A 144 -11.09 13.57 13.96
CA GLY A 144 -12.37 13.45 14.65
C GLY A 144 -13.01 12.09 14.46
N PRO A 145 -14.23 11.91 15.00
CA PRO A 145 -15.00 10.69 14.84
C PRO A 145 -15.18 10.35 13.36
N ASN A 146 -14.93 9.08 13.01
CA ASN A 146 -15.06 8.59 11.65
C ASN A 146 -16.44 7.97 11.42
N PRO A 147 -17.32 8.59 10.61
CA PRO A 147 -18.63 8.03 10.30
C PRO A 147 -18.56 6.77 9.44
N ASP A 148 -17.44 6.55 8.74
CA ASP A 148 -17.23 5.44 7.82
C ASP A 148 -16.45 4.27 8.46
N THR A 149 -16.29 4.28 9.79
CA THR A 149 -15.61 3.20 10.52
C THR A 149 -16.30 1.84 10.30
N LEU A 150 -15.51 0.75 10.26
CA LEU A 150 -16.04 -0.62 10.24
C LEU A 150 -16.31 -1.19 11.64
N LEU A 151 -16.11 -0.38 12.69
CA LEU A 151 -16.23 -0.86 14.07
C LEU A 151 -17.64 -1.31 14.45
N ASP A 152 -18.67 -0.88 13.73
CA ASP A 152 -20.05 -1.33 13.90
C ASP A 152 -20.26 -2.79 13.46
N ILE A 153 -19.44 -3.32 12.54
CA ILE A 153 -19.59 -4.67 11.97
C ILE A 153 -18.48 -5.64 12.37
N THR A 154 -17.27 -5.18 12.64
CA THR A 154 -16.12 -6.01 13.00
C THR A 154 -15.28 -5.34 14.08
N ASP A 155 -14.51 -6.13 14.84
CA ASP A 155 -13.42 -5.60 15.66
C ASP A 155 -12.20 -5.38 14.76
N LEU A 156 -11.45 -4.30 14.99
CA LEU A 156 -10.34 -3.87 14.14
C LEU A 156 -9.01 -4.03 14.85
N VAL A 157 -8.00 -4.54 14.17
CA VAL A 157 -6.63 -4.70 14.68
C VAL A 157 -5.66 -4.14 13.64
N PHE A 158 -5.19 -2.93 13.87
CA PHE A 158 -4.18 -2.28 13.03
C PHE A 158 -2.79 -2.71 13.51
N ILE A 159 -1.97 -3.28 12.63
CA ILE A 159 -0.66 -3.84 12.98
C ILE A 159 0.43 -3.08 12.22
N ASP A 160 1.40 -2.51 12.94
CA ASP A 160 2.59 -1.93 12.33
C ASP A 160 3.58 -3.04 11.93
N ALA A 161 4.07 -2.98 10.69
CA ALA A 161 5.07 -3.92 10.19
C ALA A 161 6.38 -3.85 11.00
N PRO A 162 7.18 -4.92 11.06
CA PRO A 162 8.48 -4.90 11.74
C PRO A 162 9.31 -3.69 11.32
N THR A 163 9.96 -3.04 12.28
CA THR A 163 10.81 -1.84 12.12
C THR A 163 10.06 -0.53 11.79
N THR A 164 8.75 -0.56 11.63
CA THR A 164 7.89 0.62 11.42
C THR A 164 7.05 0.95 12.65
N GLY A 165 6.37 2.08 12.65
CA GLY A 165 5.52 2.50 13.76
C GLY A 165 6.23 2.39 15.10
N LEU A 166 5.65 1.64 16.03
CA LEU A 166 6.28 1.29 17.30
C LEU A 166 6.81 -0.17 17.33
N SER A 167 6.74 -0.91 16.22
CA SER A 167 7.30 -2.26 16.11
C SER A 167 8.81 -2.26 16.04
N ARG A 168 9.48 -3.12 16.81
CA ARG A 168 10.96 -3.19 16.91
C ARG A 168 11.45 -4.63 16.94
N PRO A 169 12.63 -4.93 16.36
CA PRO A 169 13.33 -6.18 16.59
C PRO A 169 13.65 -6.41 18.07
N LEU A 170 13.70 -7.67 18.50
CA LEU A 170 14.02 -8.10 19.85
C LEU A 170 15.16 -9.10 19.88
N GLY A 171 15.79 -9.21 21.04
CA GLY A 171 16.82 -10.20 21.30
C GLY A 171 18.03 -10.03 20.40
N LYS A 172 18.31 -11.05 19.58
CA LYS A 172 19.43 -11.08 18.62
C LYS A 172 19.00 -10.70 17.22
N ALA A 173 17.68 -10.52 16.98
CA ALA A 173 17.17 -10.17 15.67
C ALA A 173 17.57 -8.73 15.28
N GLU A 174 17.95 -8.58 14.04
CA GLU A 174 18.31 -7.30 13.41
C GLU A 174 17.22 -6.85 12.43
N PRO A 175 17.13 -5.56 12.08
CA PRO A 175 16.12 -5.08 11.12
C PRO A 175 16.07 -5.87 9.80
N LYS A 176 17.24 -6.25 9.24
CA LYS A 176 17.36 -7.01 7.99
C LYS A 176 16.74 -8.43 8.05
N ASP A 177 16.55 -8.97 9.25
CA ASP A 177 15.90 -10.27 9.42
C ASP A 177 14.41 -10.25 9.10
N PHE A 178 13.86 -9.05 8.89
CA PHE A 178 12.47 -8.80 8.48
C PHE A 178 12.34 -8.22 7.06
N PHE A 179 13.47 -7.97 6.38
CA PHE A 179 13.46 -7.37 5.04
C PHE A 179 13.37 -8.46 3.98
N GLY A 180 12.17 -8.78 3.59
CA GLY A 180 11.87 -9.75 2.54
C GLY A 180 10.45 -10.28 2.63
N VAL A 181 9.92 -10.78 1.52
CA VAL A 181 8.53 -11.24 1.41
C VAL A 181 8.24 -12.35 2.43
N ASP A 182 9.00 -13.45 2.38
CA ASP A 182 8.78 -14.59 3.28
C ASP A 182 8.99 -14.25 4.76
N LYS A 183 9.96 -13.38 5.05
CA LYS A 183 10.26 -12.93 6.43
C LYS A 183 9.14 -12.06 6.99
N ASP A 184 8.57 -11.22 6.16
CA ASP A 184 7.44 -10.37 6.48
C ASP A 184 6.17 -11.19 6.71
N LEU A 185 5.89 -12.18 5.83
CA LEU A 185 4.79 -13.11 5.98
C LEU A 185 4.89 -13.93 7.28
N ASP A 186 6.07 -14.46 7.63
CA ASP A 186 6.29 -15.19 8.89
C ASP A 186 6.03 -14.30 10.10
N ALA A 187 6.53 -13.05 10.10
CA ALA A 187 6.32 -12.11 11.19
C ALA A 187 4.83 -11.80 11.42
N PHE A 188 4.07 -11.56 10.33
CA PHE A 188 2.63 -11.30 10.45
C PHE A 188 1.82 -12.55 10.81
N THR A 189 2.17 -13.72 10.29
CA THR A 189 1.54 -15.00 10.66
C THR A 189 1.66 -15.23 12.17
N ARG A 190 2.88 -15.12 12.72
CA ARG A 190 3.13 -15.26 14.17
C ARG A 190 2.39 -14.19 14.99
N THR A 191 2.31 -12.97 14.49
CA THR A 191 1.58 -11.88 15.15
C THR A 191 0.08 -12.16 15.23
N ILE A 192 -0.53 -12.58 14.12
CA ILE A 192 -1.95 -12.91 14.05
C ILE A 192 -2.27 -14.09 14.98
N GLN A 193 -1.48 -15.18 14.93
CA GLN A 193 -1.66 -16.34 15.82
C GLN A 193 -1.51 -15.95 17.30
N ARG A 194 -0.53 -15.09 17.62
CA ARG A 194 -0.33 -14.59 18.98
C ARG A 194 -1.53 -13.76 19.44
N TYR A 195 -2.07 -12.88 18.58
CA TYR A 195 -3.27 -12.11 18.88
C TYR A 195 -4.49 -13.01 19.12
N LEU A 196 -4.72 -13.97 18.21
CA LEU A 196 -5.83 -14.93 18.34
C LEU A 196 -5.76 -15.72 19.65
N SER A 197 -4.56 -16.13 20.07
CA SER A 197 -4.35 -16.86 21.32
C SER A 197 -4.53 -15.96 22.55
N LYS A 198 -3.90 -14.79 22.57
CA LYS A 198 -3.94 -13.85 23.72
C LYS A 198 -5.36 -13.38 23.99
N TYR A 199 -6.13 -13.08 22.94
CA TYR A 199 -7.49 -12.52 23.03
C TYR A 199 -8.59 -13.55 22.80
N GLN A 200 -8.25 -14.85 22.73
CA GLN A 200 -9.19 -15.99 22.58
C GLN A 200 -10.11 -15.83 21.35
N ARG A 201 -9.54 -15.43 20.20
CA ARG A 201 -10.28 -15.13 18.98
C ARG A 201 -10.19 -16.24 17.91
N TRP A 202 -9.71 -17.43 18.26
CA TRP A 202 -9.55 -18.55 17.33
C TRP A 202 -10.83 -18.95 16.60
N ASN A 203 -11.97 -18.86 17.28
CA ASN A 203 -13.29 -19.20 16.72
C ASN A 203 -14.09 -17.99 16.22
N SER A 204 -13.49 -16.80 16.11
CA SER A 204 -14.13 -15.64 15.47
C SER A 204 -14.05 -15.77 13.94
N PRO A 205 -15.03 -15.25 13.17
CA PRO A 205 -14.83 -14.97 11.76
C PRO A 205 -13.64 -14.01 11.58
N LYS A 206 -12.78 -14.29 10.60
CA LYS A 206 -11.50 -13.58 10.41
C LYS A 206 -11.42 -12.95 9.05
N PHE A 207 -10.99 -11.70 9.02
CA PHE A 207 -10.79 -10.91 7.81
C PHE A 207 -9.42 -10.26 7.79
N ILE A 208 -8.90 -10.01 6.59
CA ILE A 208 -7.70 -9.21 6.37
C ILE A 208 -8.04 -8.05 5.43
N ILE A 209 -7.47 -6.88 5.72
CA ILE A 209 -7.47 -5.74 4.80
C ILE A 209 -6.01 -5.31 4.63
N GLY A 210 -5.47 -5.50 3.42
CA GLY A 210 -4.14 -5.06 3.04
C GLY A 210 -4.20 -3.93 2.02
N GLU A 211 -3.26 -2.99 2.10
CA GLU A 211 -3.14 -1.91 1.13
C GLU A 211 -1.76 -1.91 0.49
N SER A 212 -1.71 -1.69 -0.86
CA SER A 212 -0.46 -1.60 -1.60
C SER A 212 0.36 -2.92 -1.48
N TYR A 213 1.66 -2.88 -1.16
CA TYR A 213 2.42 -4.10 -0.79
C TYR A 213 1.72 -4.92 0.31
N GLY A 214 0.87 -4.32 1.15
CA GLY A 214 0.03 -5.05 2.09
C GLY A 214 -0.95 -6.00 1.41
N THR A 215 -1.24 -5.85 0.13
CA THR A 215 -2.03 -6.82 -0.66
C THR A 215 -1.19 -8.05 -1.03
N THR A 216 0.09 -7.87 -1.40
CA THR A 216 1.06 -8.96 -1.53
C THR A 216 1.14 -9.78 -0.24
N ARG A 217 1.27 -9.06 0.90
CA ARG A 217 1.26 -9.69 2.22
C ARG A 217 -0.04 -10.44 2.49
N ALA A 218 -1.20 -9.83 2.23
CA ALA A 218 -2.51 -10.44 2.49
C ALA A 218 -2.74 -11.69 1.64
N ALA A 219 -2.28 -11.69 0.40
CA ALA A 219 -2.34 -12.85 -0.49
C ALA A 219 -1.46 -14.00 0.02
N GLY A 220 -0.18 -13.76 0.32
CA GLY A 220 0.71 -14.78 0.91
C GLY A 220 0.23 -15.27 2.28
N LEU A 221 -0.29 -14.37 3.12
CA LEU A 221 -0.88 -14.76 4.42
C LEU A 221 -2.11 -15.65 4.28
N SER A 222 -2.87 -15.56 3.17
CA SER A 222 -4.07 -16.38 2.98
C SER A 222 -3.75 -17.87 2.96
N ASP A 223 -2.64 -18.24 2.35
CA ASP A 223 -2.15 -19.61 2.27
C ASP A 223 -1.40 -20.01 3.55
N MET A 224 -0.43 -19.20 3.97
CA MET A 224 0.38 -19.49 5.16
C MET A 224 -0.45 -19.63 6.45
N LEU A 225 -1.49 -18.81 6.63
CA LEU A 225 -2.42 -18.93 7.76
C LEU A 225 -3.29 -20.19 7.65
N LEU A 226 -3.74 -20.53 6.44
CA LEU A 226 -4.53 -21.73 6.20
C LEU A 226 -3.75 -23.00 6.54
N ASP A 227 -2.48 -23.06 6.16
CA ASP A 227 -1.56 -24.14 6.54
C ASP A 227 -1.40 -24.29 8.06
N GLN A 228 -1.55 -23.20 8.80
CA GLN A 228 -1.53 -23.18 10.27
C GLN A 228 -2.93 -23.35 10.90
N GLY A 229 -3.95 -23.74 10.12
CA GLY A 229 -5.32 -23.96 10.59
C GLY A 229 -6.11 -22.67 10.88
N VAL A 230 -5.66 -21.53 10.40
CA VAL A 230 -6.36 -20.25 10.52
C VAL A 230 -7.11 -19.94 9.23
N GLN A 231 -8.38 -20.32 9.16
CA GLN A 231 -9.23 -20.03 8.01
C GLN A 231 -9.72 -18.57 8.04
N LEU A 232 -9.62 -17.89 6.90
CA LEU A 232 -10.17 -16.56 6.67
C LEU A 232 -11.57 -16.64 6.07
N ASN A 233 -12.46 -15.76 6.49
CA ASN A 233 -13.77 -15.57 5.88
C ASN A 233 -13.68 -14.67 4.65
N GLY A 234 -12.79 -13.69 4.65
CA GLY A 234 -12.59 -12.84 3.50
C GLY A 234 -11.35 -11.95 3.58
N ILE A 235 -10.94 -11.46 2.42
CA ILE A 235 -9.81 -10.53 2.26
C ILE A 235 -10.24 -9.37 1.37
N ALA A 236 -10.00 -8.14 1.82
CA ALA A 236 -10.13 -6.96 0.99
C ALA A 236 -8.73 -6.45 0.61
N PHE A 237 -8.50 -6.31 -0.67
CA PHE A 237 -7.26 -5.84 -1.27
C PHE A 237 -7.45 -4.40 -1.75
N VAL A 238 -6.82 -3.46 -1.06
CA VAL A 238 -6.88 -2.03 -1.37
C VAL A 238 -5.67 -1.67 -2.21
N SER A 239 -5.89 -1.24 -3.46
CA SER A 239 -4.82 -0.86 -4.37
C SER A 239 -3.81 -2.01 -4.59
N THR A 240 -4.27 -3.01 -5.31
CA THR A 240 -3.68 -4.36 -5.39
C THR A 240 -2.36 -4.42 -6.14
N VAL A 241 -1.43 -5.22 -5.61
CA VAL A 241 -0.24 -5.76 -6.28
C VAL A 241 0.10 -7.14 -5.71
N PHE A 242 0.14 -8.18 -6.55
CA PHE A 242 0.54 -9.54 -6.18
C PHE A 242 1.85 -9.95 -6.81
N ASN A 243 1.99 -9.65 -8.11
CA ASN A 243 3.10 -10.08 -8.95
C ASN A 243 3.97 -8.88 -9.34
N PHE A 244 5.17 -8.80 -8.76
CA PHE A 244 6.09 -7.70 -9.07
C PHE A 244 6.70 -7.79 -10.48
N ALA A 245 6.61 -8.92 -11.17
CA ALA A 245 7.00 -9.04 -12.56
C ALA A 245 6.06 -8.27 -13.50
N ASP A 246 4.78 -8.13 -13.16
CA ASP A 246 3.77 -7.43 -13.95
C ASP A 246 3.93 -5.89 -13.91
N PHE A 247 4.83 -5.40 -13.05
CA PHE A 247 5.27 -4.00 -13.00
C PHE A 247 6.54 -3.75 -13.83
N GLN A 248 6.95 -4.71 -14.67
CA GLN A 248 8.13 -4.61 -15.51
C GLN A 248 7.80 -4.83 -16.97
N GLY A 249 8.63 -4.25 -17.85
CA GLY A 249 8.52 -4.44 -19.29
C GLY A 249 7.18 -3.98 -19.88
N ASP A 250 6.79 -4.61 -20.99
CA ASP A 250 5.62 -4.20 -21.76
C ASP A 250 4.30 -4.46 -21.01
N GLN A 251 4.23 -5.48 -20.14
CA GLN A 251 3.03 -5.76 -19.35
C GLN A 251 2.69 -4.60 -18.39
N ALA A 252 3.68 -4.01 -17.76
CA ALA A 252 3.47 -2.82 -16.92
C ALA A 252 2.79 -1.70 -17.69
N LEU A 253 3.27 -1.40 -18.90
CA LEU A 253 2.73 -0.33 -19.74
C LEU A 253 1.27 -0.58 -20.15
N ILE A 254 0.94 -1.84 -20.44
CA ILE A 254 -0.43 -2.27 -20.76
C ILE A 254 -1.34 -2.04 -19.54
N ASN A 255 -0.88 -2.42 -18.35
CA ASN A 255 -1.62 -2.30 -17.10
C ASN A 255 -1.85 -0.82 -16.69
N PHE A 256 -0.91 0.07 -16.97
CA PHE A 256 -1.03 1.50 -16.65
C PHE A 256 -1.94 2.28 -17.60
N LEU A 257 -2.12 1.83 -18.83
CA LEU A 257 -2.81 2.62 -19.87
C LEU A 257 -4.24 3.05 -19.49
N PRO A 258 -5.09 2.20 -18.88
CA PRO A 258 -6.42 2.63 -18.44
C PRO A 258 -6.37 3.74 -17.37
N THR A 259 -5.37 3.71 -16.47
CA THR A 259 -5.15 4.76 -15.46
C THR A 259 -4.69 6.06 -16.13
N TYR A 260 -3.79 6.00 -17.11
CA TYR A 260 -3.40 7.20 -17.88
C TYR A 260 -4.60 7.87 -18.55
N ALA A 261 -5.54 7.08 -19.06
CA ALA A 261 -6.76 7.59 -19.66
C ALA A 261 -7.68 8.25 -18.60
N ALA A 262 -7.78 7.68 -17.41
CA ALA A 262 -8.49 8.29 -16.31
C ALA A 262 -7.88 9.64 -15.90
N ASP A 263 -6.55 9.69 -15.78
CA ASP A 263 -5.79 10.88 -15.40
C ASP A 263 -5.94 12.00 -16.45
N ALA A 264 -5.79 11.64 -17.74
CA ALA A 264 -5.99 12.56 -18.84
C ALA A 264 -7.42 13.11 -18.87
N TRP A 265 -8.41 12.26 -18.59
CA TRP A 265 -9.81 12.68 -18.48
C TRP A 265 -10.01 13.65 -17.31
N TYR A 266 -9.45 13.37 -16.14
CA TYR A 266 -9.56 14.22 -14.95
C TYR A 266 -8.97 15.62 -15.21
N HIS A 267 -7.80 15.68 -15.83
CA HIS A 267 -7.06 16.91 -16.09
C HIS A 267 -7.48 17.65 -17.38
N ASP A 268 -8.63 17.30 -17.97
CA ASP A 268 -9.18 17.94 -19.19
C ASP A 268 -8.23 17.86 -20.41
N LYS A 269 -7.50 16.73 -20.53
CA LYS A 269 -6.61 16.47 -21.68
C LYS A 269 -7.27 15.62 -22.78
N ILE A 270 -8.49 15.14 -22.54
CA ILE A 270 -9.29 14.41 -23.54
C ILE A 270 -10.32 15.35 -24.18
N ALA A 271 -10.32 15.39 -25.50
CA ALA A 271 -11.25 16.23 -26.26
C ALA A 271 -12.72 15.82 -25.99
N ASN A 272 -13.61 16.84 -25.95
CA ASN A 272 -15.06 16.69 -25.75
C ASN A 272 -15.46 16.00 -24.42
N LYS A 273 -14.51 15.61 -23.57
CA LYS A 273 -14.69 15.01 -22.23
C LYS A 273 -15.90 14.06 -22.14
N PRO A 274 -15.89 12.91 -22.86
CA PRO A 274 -16.99 11.95 -22.81
C PRO A 274 -17.13 11.37 -21.38
N PRO A 275 -18.21 10.63 -21.05
CA PRO A 275 -18.34 9.98 -19.75
C PRO A 275 -17.11 9.13 -19.42
N LEU A 276 -16.63 9.21 -18.17
CA LEU A 276 -15.41 8.50 -17.73
C LEU A 276 -15.45 7.00 -18.06
N GLU A 277 -16.55 6.33 -17.76
CA GLU A 277 -16.71 4.90 -18.02
C GLU A 277 -16.51 4.52 -19.50
N GLN A 278 -16.93 5.39 -20.42
CA GLN A 278 -16.71 5.19 -21.85
C GLN A 278 -15.22 5.27 -22.20
N VAL A 279 -14.52 6.25 -21.62
CA VAL A 279 -13.07 6.41 -21.83
C VAL A 279 -12.31 5.21 -21.27
N LEU A 280 -12.66 4.76 -20.06
CA LEU A 280 -12.04 3.62 -19.41
C LEU A 280 -12.25 2.34 -20.20
N GLN A 281 -13.46 2.11 -20.74
CA GLN A 281 -13.71 0.93 -21.57
C GLN A 281 -12.88 0.97 -22.86
N GLN A 282 -12.84 2.12 -23.55
CA GLN A 282 -11.99 2.30 -24.74
C GLN A 282 -10.51 2.07 -24.43
N ALA A 283 -10.04 2.53 -23.27
CA ALA A 283 -8.67 2.33 -22.84
C ALA A 283 -8.35 0.86 -22.55
N ARG A 284 -9.26 0.12 -21.89
CA ARG A 284 -9.12 -1.34 -21.67
C ARG A 284 -9.08 -2.10 -22.99
N ASP A 285 -9.98 -1.80 -23.91
CA ASP A 285 -10.04 -2.45 -25.24
C ASP A 285 -8.78 -2.18 -26.06
N PHE A 286 -8.28 -0.93 -26.01
CA PHE A 286 -7.05 -0.55 -26.69
C PHE A 286 -5.82 -1.22 -26.03
N ALA A 287 -5.74 -1.22 -24.71
CA ALA A 287 -4.65 -1.81 -23.95
C ALA A 287 -4.50 -3.33 -24.22
N SER A 288 -5.61 -4.07 -24.11
CA SER A 288 -5.64 -5.54 -24.29
C SER A 288 -5.62 -5.98 -25.77
N GLY A 289 -5.79 -5.06 -26.70
CA GLY A 289 -5.86 -5.33 -28.14
C GLY A 289 -4.75 -4.66 -28.95
N PRO A 290 -5.01 -3.54 -29.63
CA PRO A 290 -4.06 -2.92 -30.54
C PRO A 290 -2.71 -2.58 -29.91
N TYR A 291 -2.69 -2.08 -28.66
CA TYR A 291 -1.46 -1.69 -27.98
C TYR A 291 -0.59 -2.90 -27.64
N THR A 292 -1.19 -3.95 -27.07
CA THR A 292 -0.48 -5.23 -26.79
C THR A 292 0.13 -5.81 -28.07
N LEU A 293 -0.64 -5.85 -29.16
CA LEU A 293 -0.14 -6.38 -30.45
C LEU A 293 1.00 -5.54 -31.03
N ALA A 294 0.96 -4.23 -30.89
CA ALA A 294 2.02 -3.34 -31.33
C ALA A 294 3.33 -3.57 -30.52
N LEU A 295 3.21 -3.66 -29.18
CA LEU A 295 4.36 -3.94 -28.31
C LEU A 295 5.00 -5.30 -28.61
N GLN A 296 4.20 -6.35 -28.86
CA GLN A 296 4.65 -7.69 -29.24
C GLN A 296 5.46 -7.73 -30.55
N LYS A 297 5.20 -6.81 -31.48
CA LYS A 297 5.96 -6.73 -32.74
C LYS A 297 7.37 -6.17 -32.53
N GLY A 298 7.58 -5.33 -31.50
CA GLY A 298 8.88 -4.71 -31.21
C GLY A 298 9.44 -4.03 -32.47
N ASN A 299 10.70 -4.32 -32.82
CA ASN A 299 11.35 -3.74 -34.01
C ASN A 299 10.74 -4.16 -35.36
N ARG A 300 9.78 -5.06 -35.38
CA ARG A 300 9.04 -5.44 -36.59
C ARG A 300 7.80 -4.59 -36.83
N LEU A 301 7.48 -3.68 -35.92
CA LEU A 301 6.36 -2.74 -36.05
C LEU A 301 6.70 -1.73 -37.17
N GLY A 302 5.87 -1.66 -38.20
CA GLY A 302 6.08 -0.71 -39.30
C GLY A 302 5.69 0.72 -38.91
N ASP A 303 6.32 1.72 -39.52
CA ASP A 303 6.14 3.15 -39.19
C ASP A 303 4.68 3.59 -39.25
N SER A 304 3.94 3.19 -40.29
CA SER A 304 2.51 3.54 -40.43
C SER A 304 1.64 2.99 -39.33
N GLU A 305 1.92 1.76 -38.87
CA GLU A 305 1.21 1.13 -37.76
C GLU A 305 1.59 1.79 -36.43
N ALA A 306 2.87 2.09 -36.23
CA ALA A 306 3.35 2.82 -35.04
C ALA A 306 2.67 4.21 -34.94
N GLN A 307 2.55 4.93 -36.05
CA GLN A 307 1.82 6.20 -36.10
C GLN A 307 0.34 6.04 -35.74
N SER A 308 -0.33 5.02 -36.26
CA SER A 308 -1.74 4.75 -35.95
C SER A 308 -1.95 4.44 -34.46
N VAL A 309 -1.08 3.61 -33.87
CA VAL A 309 -1.13 3.29 -32.45
C VAL A 309 -0.82 4.51 -31.58
N ALA A 310 0.20 5.31 -31.94
CA ALA A 310 0.52 6.55 -31.24
C ALA A 310 -0.63 7.56 -31.28
N GLN A 311 -1.34 7.67 -32.41
CA GLN A 311 -2.50 8.53 -32.54
C GLN A 311 -3.66 8.10 -31.63
N GLN A 312 -3.95 6.81 -31.55
CA GLN A 312 -4.99 6.27 -30.64
C GLN A 312 -4.58 6.45 -29.17
N MET A 313 -3.33 6.16 -28.83
CA MET A 313 -2.80 6.37 -27.49
C MET A 313 -2.87 7.86 -27.09
N SER A 314 -2.55 8.78 -28.01
CA SER A 314 -2.66 10.22 -27.81
C SER A 314 -4.09 10.66 -27.45
N GLN A 315 -5.09 10.12 -28.14
CA GLN A 315 -6.51 10.42 -27.87
C GLN A 315 -6.96 9.97 -26.48
N LEU A 316 -6.37 8.88 -25.95
CA LEU A 316 -6.69 8.33 -24.63
C LEU A 316 -5.87 8.98 -23.51
N THR A 317 -4.60 9.32 -23.77
CA THR A 317 -3.67 9.76 -22.72
C THR A 317 -3.41 11.26 -22.69
N GLY A 318 -3.86 12.00 -23.71
CA GLY A 318 -3.61 13.44 -23.84
C GLY A 318 -2.16 13.82 -24.18
N LEU A 319 -1.27 12.83 -24.34
CA LEU A 319 0.12 13.06 -24.77
C LEU A 319 0.18 13.29 -26.29
N SER A 320 1.18 14.03 -26.77
CA SER A 320 1.35 14.22 -28.20
C SER A 320 1.80 12.93 -28.91
N PRO A 321 1.33 12.65 -30.14
CA PRO A 321 1.77 11.48 -30.89
C PRO A 321 3.29 11.45 -31.12
N ASP A 322 3.94 12.61 -31.29
CA ASP A 322 5.39 12.73 -31.43
C ASP A 322 6.12 12.30 -30.16
N TYR A 323 5.64 12.69 -28.98
CA TYR A 323 6.21 12.23 -27.71
C TYR A 323 6.09 10.71 -27.55
N ILE A 324 4.93 10.13 -27.85
CA ILE A 324 4.65 8.71 -27.79
C ILE A 324 5.56 7.93 -28.76
N LEU A 325 5.74 8.43 -29.99
CA LEU A 325 6.62 7.80 -30.98
C LEU A 325 8.09 7.84 -30.54
N ARG A 326 8.56 8.99 -30.03
CA ARG A 326 9.94 9.12 -29.51
C ARG A 326 10.20 8.23 -28.29
N SER A 327 9.16 7.90 -27.53
CA SER A 327 9.21 6.92 -26.43
C SER A 327 9.04 5.48 -26.91
N HIS A 328 9.06 5.23 -28.25
CA HIS A 328 8.84 3.91 -28.84
C HIS A 328 7.54 3.25 -28.38
N LEU A 329 6.47 4.02 -28.18
CA LEU A 329 5.18 3.64 -27.59
C LEU A 329 5.27 3.22 -26.12
N ARG A 330 6.41 3.40 -25.44
CA ARG A 330 6.70 2.94 -24.08
C ARG A 330 6.85 4.13 -23.14
N VAL A 331 5.72 4.75 -22.81
CA VAL A 331 5.68 5.83 -21.82
C VAL A 331 5.45 5.22 -20.45
N ASP A 332 6.48 5.19 -19.61
CA ASP A 332 6.37 4.71 -18.25
C ASP A 332 5.68 5.73 -17.31
N PRO A 333 5.28 5.32 -16.09
CA PRO A 333 4.54 6.18 -15.17
C PRO A 333 5.27 7.47 -14.78
N ASP A 334 6.60 7.46 -14.62
CA ASP A 334 7.36 8.65 -14.22
C ASP A 334 7.41 9.68 -15.35
N HIS A 335 7.59 9.22 -16.59
CA HIS A 335 7.50 10.06 -17.78
C HIS A 335 6.09 10.60 -17.96
N PHE A 336 5.05 9.77 -17.78
CA PHE A 336 3.65 10.20 -17.88
C PHE A 336 3.30 11.28 -16.85
N ARG A 337 3.67 11.07 -15.59
CA ARG A 337 3.44 12.03 -14.50
C ARG A 337 4.07 13.38 -14.77
N ARG A 338 5.20 13.38 -15.46
CA ARG A 338 5.94 14.58 -15.82
C ARG A 338 5.38 15.28 -17.06
N GLU A 339 4.94 14.51 -18.05
CA GLU A 339 4.56 15.04 -19.36
C GLU A 339 3.12 15.55 -19.43
N LEU A 340 2.17 14.91 -18.74
CA LEU A 340 0.73 15.18 -18.88
C LEU A 340 0.38 16.67 -18.71
N LEU A 341 0.97 17.35 -17.73
CA LEU A 341 0.72 18.75 -17.41
C LEU A 341 1.94 19.65 -17.64
N ARG A 342 2.88 19.23 -18.47
CA ARG A 342 4.10 19.99 -18.78
C ARG A 342 3.80 21.37 -19.34
N ASP A 343 2.75 21.52 -20.14
CA ASP A 343 2.27 22.80 -20.66
C ASP A 343 1.77 23.76 -19.58
N ARG A 344 1.37 23.24 -18.42
CA ARG A 344 0.97 24.01 -17.23
C ARG A 344 2.10 24.19 -16.23
N HIS A 345 3.34 23.75 -16.52
CA HIS A 345 4.47 23.70 -15.59
C HIS A 345 4.18 22.90 -14.30
N GLN A 346 3.38 21.85 -14.42
CA GLN A 346 2.94 21.02 -13.30
C GLN A 346 3.32 19.55 -13.51
N ILE A 347 3.40 18.82 -12.40
CA ILE A 347 3.47 17.36 -12.33
C ILE A 347 2.24 16.82 -11.62
N ILE A 348 1.91 15.56 -11.86
CA ILE A 348 0.83 14.87 -11.16
C ILE A 348 1.38 13.89 -10.12
N GLY A 349 0.56 13.59 -9.09
CA GLY A 349 0.89 12.63 -8.04
C GLY A 349 0.97 11.20 -8.56
N ARG A 350 1.81 10.37 -7.91
CA ARG A 350 1.87 8.93 -8.13
C ARG A 350 0.81 8.20 -7.31
N ILE A 351 0.63 8.64 -6.07
CA ILE A 351 -0.34 8.04 -5.14
C ILE A 351 -1.77 8.48 -5.49
N ASP A 352 -1.94 9.71 -5.91
CA ASP A 352 -3.22 10.20 -6.46
C ASP A 352 -2.91 11.28 -7.50
N SER A 353 -3.14 10.96 -8.77
CA SER A 353 -2.81 11.85 -9.89
C SER A 353 -3.64 13.14 -9.92
N ARG A 354 -4.70 13.25 -9.14
CA ARG A 354 -5.47 14.48 -8.96
C ARG A 354 -4.69 15.57 -8.23
N TYR A 355 -3.71 15.18 -7.38
CA TYR A 355 -2.80 16.12 -6.75
C TYR A 355 -1.75 16.59 -7.72
N VAL A 356 -1.56 17.90 -7.78
CA VAL A 356 -0.58 18.52 -8.67
C VAL A 356 0.52 19.23 -7.89
N GLY A 357 1.70 19.27 -8.47
CA GLY A 357 2.86 19.93 -7.89
C GLY A 357 3.70 20.63 -8.95
N THR A 358 4.81 21.22 -8.51
CA THR A 358 5.75 21.93 -9.39
C THR A 358 7.17 21.42 -9.17
N GLU A 359 7.96 21.41 -10.23
CA GLU A 359 9.38 21.05 -10.21
C GLU A 359 10.26 22.28 -10.40
N PRO A 360 11.54 22.23 -10.00
CA PRO A 360 12.47 23.35 -10.16
C PRO A 360 12.66 23.81 -11.61
N ASN A 361 12.45 22.92 -12.57
CA ASN A 361 12.51 23.20 -14.01
C ASN A 361 11.46 22.39 -14.78
N ASN A 362 11.22 22.71 -16.03
CA ASN A 362 10.20 22.06 -16.87
C ASN A 362 10.78 21.14 -17.96
N VAL A 363 12.06 20.71 -17.83
CA VAL A 363 12.76 19.89 -18.84
C VAL A 363 13.14 18.50 -18.35
N GLY A 364 13.04 18.21 -17.05
CA GLY A 364 13.34 16.90 -16.49
C GLY A 364 12.39 15.80 -17.00
N GLU A 365 12.84 14.56 -16.95
CA GLU A 365 12.09 13.38 -17.43
C GLU A 365 11.22 12.74 -16.32
N GLY A 366 11.69 12.74 -15.08
CA GLY A 366 10.97 12.22 -13.92
C GLY A 366 10.50 13.30 -12.95
N THR A 367 9.91 12.87 -11.85
CA THR A 367 9.45 13.73 -10.75
C THR A 367 10.34 13.57 -9.52
N SER A 368 10.62 14.66 -8.78
CA SER A 368 11.48 14.63 -7.60
C SER A 368 10.71 14.31 -6.30
N TYR A 369 9.39 14.40 -6.31
CA TYR A 369 8.54 14.12 -5.16
C TYR A 369 7.13 13.70 -5.57
N ASP A 370 6.35 13.27 -4.61
CA ASP A 370 4.93 13.00 -4.78
C ASP A 370 4.09 14.13 -4.18
N PRO A 371 3.25 14.82 -4.98
CA PRO A 371 2.41 15.92 -4.50
C PRO A 371 1.44 15.52 -3.39
N GLN A 372 0.80 14.35 -3.47
CA GLN A 372 -0.08 13.90 -2.39
C GLN A 372 0.71 13.57 -1.13
N GLY A 373 1.83 12.85 -1.25
CA GLY A 373 2.67 12.52 -0.10
C GLY A 373 3.11 13.77 0.66
N SER A 374 3.56 14.81 -0.07
CA SER A 374 3.93 16.10 0.53
C SER A 374 2.76 16.79 1.22
N ALA A 375 1.59 16.67 0.64
CA ALA A 375 0.39 17.34 1.10
C ALA A 375 -0.17 16.76 2.41
N ILE A 376 -0.26 15.41 2.54
CA ILE A 376 -1.01 14.78 3.63
C ILE A 376 -0.14 14.14 4.73
N THR A 377 1.15 13.83 4.47
CA THR A 377 1.99 13.09 5.44
C THR A 377 2.05 13.78 6.79
N GLY A 378 2.24 15.11 6.82
CA GLY A 378 2.30 15.87 8.07
C GLY A 378 1.00 15.76 8.90
N ALA A 379 -0.15 15.76 8.23
CA ALA A 379 -1.46 15.63 8.88
C ALA A 379 -1.64 14.25 9.51
N PHE A 380 -1.29 13.18 8.79
CA PHE A 380 -1.39 11.81 9.31
C PHE A 380 -0.44 11.56 10.47
N VAL A 381 0.82 11.96 10.35
CA VAL A 381 1.82 11.80 11.42
C VAL A 381 1.43 12.59 12.66
N GLY A 382 1.03 13.86 12.49
CA GLY A 382 0.60 14.72 13.58
C GLY A 382 -0.64 14.19 14.28
N ALA A 383 -1.68 13.85 13.52
CA ALA A 383 -2.94 13.34 14.06
C ALA A 383 -2.77 11.99 14.79
N LEU A 384 -2.01 11.05 14.22
CA LEU A 384 -1.79 9.75 14.86
C LEU A 384 -1.02 9.87 16.17
N ASN A 385 0.08 10.65 16.21
CA ASN A 385 0.86 10.85 17.44
C ASN A 385 0.00 11.52 18.52
N ASP A 386 -0.76 12.54 18.14
CA ASP A 386 -1.67 13.22 19.07
C ASP A 386 -2.76 12.29 19.60
N TYR A 387 -3.35 11.49 18.73
CA TYR A 387 -4.35 10.48 19.10
C TYR A 387 -3.78 9.39 20.03
N LEU A 388 -2.63 8.79 19.69
CA LEU A 388 -2.03 7.72 20.49
C LEU A 388 -1.57 8.23 21.86
N PHE A 389 -0.81 9.32 21.89
CA PHE A 389 -0.11 9.72 23.10
C PHE A 389 -0.93 10.67 23.99
N ARG A 390 -1.75 11.54 23.41
CA ARG A 390 -2.62 12.45 24.15
C ARG A 390 -4.00 11.86 24.44
N ASP A 391 -4.72 11.41 23.39
CA ASP A 391 -6.10 10.98 23.54
C ASP A 391 -6.20 9.57 24.15
N LEU A 392 -5.45 8.61 23.65
CA LEU A 392 -5.40 7.27 24.25
C LEU A 392 -4.48 7.20 25.47
N GLY A 393 -3.58 8.19 25.64
CA GLY A 393 -2.67 8.25 26.77
C GLY A 393 -1.63 7.13 26.78
N TYR A 394 -1.34 6.54 25.62
CA TYR A 394 -0.41 5.43 25.52
C TYR A 394 0.99 5.83 25.94
N GLN A 395 1.57 5.08 26.88
CA GLN A 395 2.89 5.36 27.44
C GLN A 395 3.93 4.41 26.85
N THR A 396 4.93 4.97 26.18
CA THR A 396 6.08 4.24 25.62
C THR A 396 7.27 5.16 25.48
N PRO A 397 8.51 4.68 25.67
CA PRO A 397 9.72 5.45 25.37
C PRO A 397 10.08 5.44 23.87
N LEU A 398 9.36 4.66 23.04
CA LEU A 398 9.65 4.51 21.62
C LEU A 398 9.10 5.71 20.82
N VAL A 399 9.83 6.11 19.78
CA VAL A 399 9.38 7.09 18.79
C VAL A 399 8.62 6.38 17.68
N TYR A 400 7.46 6.90 17.29
CA TYR A 400 6.69 6.38 16.16
C TYR A 400 7.41 6.64 14.83
N ARG A 401 7.66 5.58 14.06
CA ARG A 401 8.30 5.63 12.73
C ARG A 401 7.26 5.47 11.63
N PRO A 402 6.85 6.55 10.95
CA PRO A 402 5.85 6.47 9.87
C PRO A 402 6.25 5.47 8.78
N ASN A 403 7.53 5.35 8.51
CA ASN A 403 8.13 4.39 7.57
C ASN A 403 9.57 4.06 7.94
N ASN A 404 10.13 3.06 7.26
CA ASN A 404 11.54 2.68 7.35
C ASN A 404 12.16 2.49 5.95
N TYR A 405 11.78 3.31 4.98
CA TYR A 405 12.31 3.21 3.62
C TYR A 405 13.82 3.40 3.55
N GLY A 406 14.37 4.34 4.35
CA GLY A 406 15.82 4.54 4.43
C GLY A 406 16.58 3.30 4.91
N GLY A 407 16.05 2.57 5.90
CA GLY A 407 16.67 1.32 6.39
C GLY A 407 16.55 0.16 5.41
N ILE A 408 15.43 0.09 4.67
CA ILE A 408 15.17 -0.97 3.70
C ILE A 408 15.94 -0.76 2.39
N TYR A 409 15.88 0.45 1.83
CA TYR A 409 16.41 0.72 0.48
C TYR A 409 17.74 1.45 0.48
N GLY A 410 18.11 2.12 1.57
CA GLY A 410 19.40 2.83 1.71
C GLY A 410 20.51 2.00 2.38
N GLY A 411 20.19 0.80 2.90
CA GLY A 411 21.15 -0.09 3.58
C GLY A 411 21.72 -1.19 2.68
N GLU A 412 22.69 -1.95 3.20
CA GLU A 412 23.17 -3.16 2.54
C GLU A 412 22.10 -4.25 2.56
N GLY A 413 21.72 -4.77 1.39
CA GLY A 413 20.86 -5.92 1.21
C GLY A 413 19.47 -5.63 0.66
N GLY A 414 18.90 -4.45 0.88
CA GLY A 414 17.58 -4.10 0.35
C GLY A 414 16.43 -5.03 0.81
N TRP A 415 15.30 -4.96 0.13
CA TRP A 415 14.18 -5.89 0.32
C TRP A 415 14.37 -7.15 -0.54
N ASP A 416 14.27 -8.33 0.08
CA ASP A 416 14.34 -9.61 -0.61
C ASP A 416 12.97 -9.93 -1.23
N PHE A 417 12.88 -9.81 -2.54
CA PHE A 417 11.68 -10.14 -3.31
C PHE A 417 11.59 -11.62 -3.71
N THR A 418 12.50 -12.48 -3.26
CA THR A 418 12.30 -13.93 -3.46
C THR A 418 11.14 -14.42 -2.60
N HIS A 419 10.43 -15.43 -3.10
CA HIS A 419 9.27 -15.98 -2.41
C HIS A 419 9.20 -17.51 -2.56
N LYS A 420 8.73 -18.19 -1.51
CA LYS A 420 8.41 -19.62 -1.54
C LYS A 420 6.91 -19.78 -1.67
N SER A 421 6.43 -19.82 -2.91
CA SER A 421 5.04 -20.08 -3.19
C SER A 421 4.72 -21.59 -3.15
N PRO A 422 3.44 -21.99 -3.14
CA PRO A 422 3.03 -23.39 -3.30
C PRO A 422 3.64 -24.09 -4.51
N ASP A 423 3.89 -23.37 -5.59
CA ASP A 423 4.45 -23.92 -6.85
C ASP A 423 5.99 -23.96 -6.86
N GLY A 424 6.64 -23.48 -5.80
CA GLY A 424 8.09 -23.50 -5.65
C GLY A 424 8.73 -22.13 -5.41
N LYS A 425 10.05 -22.09 -5.50
CA LYS A 425 10.80 -20.85 -5.23
C LYS A 425 10.78 -19.90 -6.42
N GLN A 426 10.31 -18.69 -6.19
CA GLN A 426 10.30 -17.57 -7.15
C GLN A 426 11.48 -16.62 -6.89
N GLN A 427 12.03 -16.01 -7.95
CA GLN A 427 13.06 -14.97 -7.86
C GLN A 427 12.44 -13.57 -7.69
N ILE A 428 11.24 -13.38 -8.18
CA ILE A 428 10.41 -12.18 -8.02
C ILE A 428 9.07 -12.66 -7.49
N ALA A 429 8.63 -12.10 -6.37
CA ALA A 429 7.43 -12.54 -5.69
C ALA A 429 6.18 -12.38 -6.56
N ASP A 430 5.42 -13.45 -6.61
CA ASP A 430 4.07 -13.54 -7.13
C ASP A 430 3.19 -14.29 -6.11
N THR A 431 2.53 -13.55 -5.24
CA THR A 431 1.64 -14.11 -4.22
C THR A 431 0.22 -14.36 -4.72
N SER A 432 -0.05 -14.16 -6.01
CA SER A 432 -1.30 -14.58 -6.65
C SER A 432 -1.49 -16.10 -6.60
N VAL A 433 -0.37 -16.84 -6.66
CA VAL A 433 -0.32 -18.29 -6.53
C VAL A 433 -0.83 -18.74 -5.16
N ASP A 434 -0.39 -18.07 -4.09
CA ASP A 434 -0.82 -18.33 -2.71
C ASP A 434 -2.32 -18.05 -2.55
N LEU A 435 -2.77 -16.90 -3.06
CA LEU A 435 -4.19 -16.55 -3.03
C LEU A 435 -5.05 -17.59 -3.77
N ALA A 436 -4.63 -17.99 -4.95
CA ALA A 436 -5.35 -19.00 -5.74
C ALA A 436 -5.40 -20.35 -5.01
N ASN A 437 -4.30 -20.77 -4.38
CA ASN A 437 -4.25 -21.98 -3.57
C ASN A 437 -5.19 -21.90 -2.36
N ALA A 438 -5.15 -20.78 -1.62
CA ALA A 438 -6.03 -20.54 -0.49
C ALA A 438 -7.52 -20.54 -0.86
N ILE A 439 -7.90 -19.94 -2.01
CA ILE A 439 -9.28 -19.94 -2.50
C ILE A 439 -9.74 -21.36 -2.85
N ARG A 440 -8.89 -22.20 -3.46
CA ARG A 440 -9.22 -23.59 -3.77
C ARG A 440 -9.43 -24.43 -2.52
N GLN A 441 -8.60 -24.24 -1.49
CA GLN A 441 -8.69 -24.99 -0.23
C GLN A 441 -9.77 -24.43 0.72
N ASN A 442 -10.11 -23.16 0.58
CA ASN A 442 -11.18 -22.49 1.33
C ASN A 442 -12.20 -21.83 0.38
N PRO A 443 -13.05 -22.61 -0.31
CA PRO A 443 -13.94 -22.11 -1.36
C PRO A 443 -15.06 -21.19 -0.86
N ARG A 444 -15.17 -20.99 0.45
CA ARG A 444 -16.10 -20.02 1.06
C ARG A 444 -15.47 -18.63 1.24
N MET A 445 -14.16 -18.51 1.16
CA MET A 445 -13.47 -17.24 1.33
C MET A 445 -13.92 -16.24 0.26
N LYS A 446 -14.30 -15.05 0.67
CA LYS A 446 -14.67 -13.95 -0.23
C LYS A 446 -13.50 -12.99 -0.43
N VAL A 447 -13.44 -12.44 -1.61
CA VAL A 447 -12.37 -11.50 -2.02
C VAL A 447 -13.01 -10.21 -2.54
N LEU A 448 -12.51 -9.08 -2.06
CA LEU A 448 -12.89 -7.75 -2.55
C LEU A 448 -11.65 -7.02 -3.07
N SER A 449 -11.65 -6.69 -4.36
CA SER A 449 -10.67 -5.78 -4.98
C SER A 449 -11.19 -4.35 -4.92
N VAL A 450 -10.42 -3.46 -4.31
CA VAL A 450 -10.77 -2.05 -4.06
C VAL A 450 -9.79 -1.17 -4.81
N ASN A 451 -10.27 -0.44 -5.85
CA ASN A 451 -9.42 0.20 -6.84
C ASN A 451 -9.72 1.68 -7.00
N GLY A 452 -8.68 2.52 -7.04
CA GLY A 452 -8.78 3.93 -7.40
C GLY A 452 -8.46 4.14 -8.89
N TYR A 453 -9.28 4.93 -9.59
CA TYR A 453 -9.05 5.21 -11.00
C TYR A 453 -7.78 6.04 -11.27
N TYR A 454 -7.34 6.84 -10.28
CA TYR A 454 -6.24 7.79 -10.39
C TYR A 454 -4.98 7.34 -9.64
N ASP A 455 -4.83 6.02 -9.47
CA ASP A 455 -3.71 5.38 -8.77
C ASP A 455 -2.60 5.01 -9.77
N LEU A 456 -1.51 5.77 -9.77
CA LEU A 456 -0.29 5.49 -10.54
C LEU A 456 0.77 4.71 -9.74
N ALA A 457 0.44 4.28 -8.51
CA ALA A 457 1.30 3.39 -7.72
C ALA A 457 0.99 1.91 -8.01
N THR A 458 -0.30 1.55 -8.01
CA THR A 458 -0.81 0.22 -8.33
C THR A 458 -2.05 0.37 -9.20
N PRO A 459 -1.88 0.49 -10.53
CA PRO A 459 -2.95 0.82 -11.44
C PRO A 459 -4.05 -0.24 -11.43
N PHE A 460 -5.31 0.17 -11.50
CA PHE A 460 -6.44 -0.75 -11.47
C PHE A 460 -6.43 -1.78 -12.62
N GLY A 461 -5.86 -1.42 -13.77
CA GLY A 461 -5.66 -2.37 -14.88
C GLY A 461 -4.72 -3.53 -14.50
N GLY A 462 -3.72 -3.27 -13.64
CA GLY A 462 -2.87 -4.32 -13.08
C GLY A 462 -3.65 -5.24 -12.14
N ALA A 463 -4.45 -4.67 -11.23
CA ALA A 463 -5.32 -5.46 -10.36
C ALA A 463 -6.30 -6.34 -11.15
N GLU A 464 -6.95 -5.79 -12.19
CA GLU A 464 -7.82 -6.56 -13.09
C GLU A 464 -7.07 -7.72 -13.75
N TYR A 465 -5.87 -7.45 -14.27
CA TYR A 465 -5.02 -8.46 -14.90
C TYR A 465 -4.65 -9.59 -13.92
N GLU A 466 -4.10 -9.27 -12.76
CA GLU A 466 -3.66 -10.24 -11.76
C GLU A 466 -4.82 -11.15 -11.28
N PHE A 467 -5.97 -10.57 -10.94
CA PHE A 467 -7.13 -11.37 -10.50
C PHE A 467 -7.73 -12.23 -11.61
N GLN A 468 -7.68 -11.80 -12.87
CA GLN A 468 -8.17 -12.58 -14.01
C GLN A 468 -7.21 -13.73 -14.38
N HIS A 469 -5.95 -13.67 -13.92
CA HIS A 469 -4.93 -14.69 -14.20
C HIS A 469 -4.68 -15.66 -13.03
N LEU A 470 -5.54 -15.67 -11.99
CA LEU A 470 -5.46 -16.65 -10.89
C LEU A 470 -5.73 -18.11 -11.32
N ALA A 471 -6.10 -18.32 -12.56
CA ALA A 471 -6.45 -19.65 -13.12
C ALA A 471 -7.46 -20.43 -12.24
N LEU A 472 -8.42 -19.72 -11.64
CA LEU A 472 -9.48 -20.30 -10.83
C LEU A 472 -10.62 -20.84 -11.71
N GLU A 473 -11.29 -21.87 -11.21
CA GLU A 473 -12.54 -22.37 -11.77
C GLU A 473 -13.63 -21.29 -11.67
N PRO A 474 -14.59 -21.23 -12.64
CA PRO A 474 -15.59 -20.15 -12.69
C PRO A 474 -16.39 -19.94 -11.38
N GLN A 475 -16.71 -21.03 -10.66
CA GLN A 475 -17.43 -20.97 -9.39
C GLN A 475 -16.59 -20.35 -8.26
N LEU A 476 -15.26 -20.49 -8.31
CA LEU A 476 -14.33 -19.86 -7.34
C LEU A 476 -14.04 -18.42 -7.74
N GLN A 477 -13.89 -18.15 -9.03
CA GLN A 477 -13.74 -16.78 -9.55
C GLN A 477 -14.93 -15.89 -9.16
N ALA A 478 -16.14 -16.45 -9.05
CA ALA A 478 -17.35 -15.74 -8.60
C ALA A 478 -17.28 -15.25 -7.13
N ASN A 479 -16.28 -15.68 -6.35
CA ASN A 479 -16.03 -15.14 -4.99
C ASN A 479 -15.29 -13.80 -5.01
N ILE A 480 -14.77 -13.39 -6.16
CA ILE A 480 -14.00 -12.15 -6.31
C ILE A 480 -14.92 -11.05 -6.84
N ARG A 481 -15.03 -9.96 -6.06
CA ARG A 481 -15.78 -8.76 -6.43
C ARG A 481 -14.80 -7.59 -6.61
N TYR A 482 -15.09 -6.74 -7.60
CA TYR A 482 -14.31 -5.52 -7.87
C TYR A 482 -15.14 -4.28 -7.52
N THR A 483 -14.49 -3.28 -6.96
CA THR A 483 -15.04 -1.95 -6.73
C THR A 483 -14.08 -0.88 -7.20
N TYR A 484 -14.62 0.22 -7.72
CA TYR A 484 -13.84 1.31 -8.31
C TYR A 484 -14.31 2.64 -7.76
N TYR A 485 -13.35 3.55 -7.55
CA TYR A 485 -13.59 4.85 -6.93
C TYR A 485 -12.91 5.96 -7.73
N PRO A 486 -13.56 7.14 -7.88
CA PRO A 486 -12.94 8.30 -8.52
C PRO A 486 -11.91 8.96 -7.59
N ALA A 487 -10.90 8.22 -7.21
CA ALA A 487 -9.84 8.57 -6.26
C ALA A 487 -8.54 7.86 -6.64
N GLY A 488 -7.43 8.17 -5.97
CA GLY A 488 -6.14 7.49 -6.14
C GLY A 488 -5.98 6.27 -5.24
N HIS A 489 -4.73 5.97 -4.89
CA HIS A 489 -4.27 4.81 -4.09
C HIS A 489 -4.96 4.72 -2.73
N MET A 490 -5.15 5.85 -2.08
CA MET A 490 -5.78 5.98 -0.76
C MET A 490 -7.21 6.52 -0.92
N MET A 491 -8.10 5.78 -1.63
CA MET A 491 -9.44 6.24 -1.97
C MET A 491 -10.28 6.67 -0.75
N TYR A 492 -9.97 6.15 0.40
CA TYR A 492 -10.63 6.51 1.67
C TYR A 492 -10.32 7.95 2.14
N THR A 493 -9.34 8.64 1.54
CA THR A 493 -9.08 10.06 1.82
C THR A 493 -10.11 10.97 1.15
N ASP A 494 -10.77 10.50 0.09
CA ASP A 494 -11.87 11.20 -0.57
C ASP A 494 -13.19 10.91 0.16
N PRO A 495 -13.95 11.93 0.64
CA PRO A 495 -15.13 11.70 1.47
C PRO A 495 -16.29 11.00 0.76
N VAL A 496 -16.40 11.14 -0.57
CA VAL A 496 -17.45 10.46 -1.34
C VAL A 496 -17.08 9.01 -1.52
N SER A 497 -15.84 8.75 -1.93
CA SER A 497 -15.29 7.41 -2.07
C SER A 497 -15.27 6.65 -0.75
N ALA A 498 -14.95 7.31 0.37
CA ALA A 498 -14.94 6.69 1.71
C ALA A 498 -16.33 6.16 2.11
N ARG A 499 -17.39 6.94 1.88
CA ARG A 499 -18.79 6.50 2.18
C ARG A 499 -19.20 5.33 1.29
N GLN A 500 -18.86 5.37 0.01
CA GLN A 500 -19.15 4.26 -0.90
C GLN A 500 -18.35 3.02 -0.51
N LEU A 501 -17.07 3.17 -0.19
CA LEU A 501 -16.21 2.09 0.30
C LEU A 501 -16.78 1.44 1.55
N LYS A 502 -17.27 2.22 2.53
CA LYS A 502 -17.97 1.69 3.72
C LYS A 502 -19.16 0.83 3.32
N ALA A 503 -19.99 1.28 2.38
CA ALA A 503 -21.16 0.52 1.91
C ALA A 503 -20.76 -0.79 1.22
N ASP A 504 -19.72 -0.74 0.36
CA ASP A 504 -19.19 -1.92 -0.31
C ASP A 504 -18.57 -2.92 0.67
N MET A 505 -17.88 -2.43 1.69
CA MET A 505 -17.33 -3.27 2.76
C MET A 505 -18.45 -3.95 3.58
N VAL A 506 -19.54 -3.26 3.90
CA VAL A 506 -20.70 -3.90 4.57
C VAL A 506 -21.23 -5.06 3.76
N GLN A 507 -21.47 -4.86 2.46
CA GLN A 507 -21.93 -5.93 1.56
C GLN A 507 -20.92 -7.09 1.46
N PHE A 508 -19.62 -6.77 1.47
CA PHE A 508 -18.56 -7.78 1.47
C PHE A 508 -18.61 -8.65 2.72
N TYR A 509 -18.69 -8.04 3.92
CA TYR A 509 -18.82 -8.78 5.18
C TYR A 509 -20.09 -9.62 5.22
N ASP A 510 -21.24 -9.07 4.81
CA ASP A 510 -22.52 -9.80 4.75
C ASP A 510 -22.44 -11.03 3.83
N SER A 511 -21.69 -10.95 2.74
CA SER A 511 -21.50 -12.07 1.81
C SER A 511 -20.59 -13.19 2.33
N ALA A 512 -19.75 -12.87 3.34
CA ALA A 512 -18.71 -13.76 3.86
C ALA A 512 -19.06 -14.36 5.24
N LEU A 513 -20.13 -13.91 5.88
CA LEU A 513 -20.63 -14.36 7.19
C LEU A 513 -21.87 -15.24 7.06
#